data_188d907cc370f454c776faef24d89f6c
#
_entry.id   188d907cc370f454c776faef24d89f6c
#
_cell.length_a   1.000
_cell.length_b   1.000
_cell.length_c   1.000
_cell.angle_alpha   90.00
_cell.angle_beta   90.00
_cell.angle_gamma   90.00
#
_symmetry.space_group_name_H-M   'P 1'
#
loop_
_entity.id
_entity.type
_entity.pdbx_description
1 polymer ?
#
loop_
_entity_poly.entity_id
_entity_poly.type
_entity_poly.pdbx_seq_one_letter_code
_entity_poly.pdbx_strand_id
1 'polypeptide(L)'
;MAPVTAPTRGSRVTSVVAVAAMGAACAYTAMVNPNESSAFPQCPLRLVTGVDCAMCGGLRATHALLGGNIIQAVRQNLLVVLLAPLAIYTVAQWVAAQWGVRLPGLPVRRWMVWGLLAAAVAYTVVRNLGVGPGPWLHSDSF
;
A
#
# COMPACT_ATOMS: atom_id res chain seq x y z
N MET A 1 26.70 9.55 -6.43
CA MET A 1 25.61 10.55 -6.30
C MET A 1 25.26 11.01 -7.70
N ALA A 2 24.11 10.60 -8.24
CA ALA A 2 23.68 11.07 -9.55
C ALA A 2 23.35 12.57 -9.49
N PRO A 3 23.71 13.38 -10.48
CA PRO A 3 23.38 14.80 -10.54
C PRO A 3 21.85 14.93 -10.59
N VAL A 4 21.28 15.61 -9.63
CA VAL A 4 19.86 15.98 -9.68
C VAL A 4 19.73 17.05 -10.74
N THR A 5 19.19 16.66 -11.89
CA THR A 5 18.79 17.61 -12.94
C THR A 5 17.86 18.66 -12.34
N ALA A 6 18.05 19.91 -12.70
CA ALA A 6 17.22 21.01 -12.22
C ALA A 6 15.72 20.69 -12.53
N PRO A 7 14.81 20.95 -11.57
CA PRO A 7 13.40 20.63 -11.74
C PRO A 7 12.82 21.38 -12.94
N THR A 8 12.38 20.64 -13.96
CA THR A 8 11.75 21.20 -15.15
C THR A 8 10.28 21.52 -14.87
N ARG A 9 9.69 22.43 -15.64
CA ARG A 9 8.26 22.72 -15.57
C ARG A 9 7.42 21.45 -15.79
N GLY A 10 7.86 20.58 -16.69
CA GLY A 10 7.22 19.29 -16.96
C GLY A 10 7.21 18.36 -15.74
N SER A 11 8.31 18.28 -14.99
CA SER A 11 8.40 17.42 -13.80
C SER A 11 7.46 17.87 -12.68
N ARG A 12 7.27 19.18 -12.51
CA ARG A 12 6.32 19.73 -11.53
C ARG A 12 4.87 19.43 -11.92
N VAL A 13 4.52 19.58 -13.20
CA VAL A 13 3.18 19.23 -13.69
C VAL A 13 2.90 17.75 -13.46
N THR A 14 3.85 16.88 -13.80
CA THR A 14 3.72 15.42 -13.55
C THR A 14 3.49 15.11 -12.07
N SER A 15 4.21 15.76 -11.15
CA SER A 15 4.03 15.51 -9.71
C SER A 15 2.66 15.97 -9.23
N VAL A 16 2.17 17.13 -9.69
CA VAL A 16 0.83 17.62 -9.34
C VAL A 16 -0.26 16.67 -9.86
N VAL A 17 -0.17 16.25 -11.11
CA VAL A 17 -1.13 15.31 -11.70
C VAL A 17 -1.13 13.97 -10.96
N ALA A 18 0.05 13.44 -10.65
CA ALA A 18 0.17 12.18 -9.93
C ALA A 18 -0.41 12.26 -8.51
N VAL A 19 -0.13 13.35 -7.77
CA VAL A 19 -0.69 13.57 -6.43
C VAL A 19 -2.21 13.75 -6.50
N ALA A 20 -2.71 14.50 -7.48
CA ALA A 20 -4.15 14.67 -7.68
C ALA A 20 -4.85 13.34 -8.01
N ALA A 21 -4.26 12.53 -8.88
CA ALA A 21 -4.78 11.20 -9.21
C ALA A 21 -4.77 10.26 -7.99
N MET A 22 -3.69 10.29 -7.21
CA MET A 22 -3.57 9.49 -5.98
C MET A 22 -4.58 9.95 -4.92
N GLY A 23 -4.77 11.27 -4.76
CA GLY A 23 -5.79 11.85 -3.88
C GLY A 23 -7.21 11.46 -4.31
N ALA A 24 -7.49 11.49 -5.61
CA ALA A 24 -8.79 11.05 -6.15
C ALA A 24 -9.03 9.55 -5.90
N ALA A 25 -8.02 8.71 -6.08
CA ALA A 25 -8.10 7.27 -5.77
C ALA A 25 -8.34 7.03 -4.27
N CYS A 26 -7.65 7.75 -3.39
CA CYS A 26 -7.88 7.68 -1.94
C CYS A 26 -9.30 8.16 -1.57
N ALA A 27 -9.76 9.27 -2.14
CA ALA A 27 -11.12 9.78 -1.93
C ALA A 27 -12.18 8.77 -2.40
N TYR A 28 -11.99 8.19 -3.59
CA TYR A 28 -12.87 7.14 -4.10
C TYR A 28 -12.92 5.94 -3.14
N THR A 29 -11.75 5.46 -2.68
CA THR A 29 -11.66 4.34 -1.73
C THR A 29 -12.30 4.69 -0.38
N ALA A 30 -12.24 5.96 0.06
CA ALA A 30 -12.89 6.40 1.28
C ALA A 30 -14.42 6.46 1.16
N MET A 31 -14.95 6.83 -0.02
CA MET A 31 -16.38 6.99 -0.26
C MET A 31 -17.08 5.68 -0.62
N VAL A 32 -16.38 4.80 -1.33
CA VAL A 32 -16.94 3.51 -1.78
C VAL A 32 -16.41 2.40 -0.88
N ASN A 33 -17.30 1.79 -0.09
CA ASN A 33 -16.92 0.72 0.83
C ASN A 33 -16.53 -0.55 0.04
N PRO A 34 -15.24 -0.97 0.07
CA PRO A 34 -14.80 -2.15 -0.67
C PRO A 34 -15.29 -3.48 -0.07
N ASN A 35 -15.98 -3.44 1.08
CA ASN A 35 -16.62 -4.63 1.64
C ASN A 35 -18.00 -4.89 1.04
N GLU A 36 -18.69 -3.86 0.56
CA GLU A 36 -20.08 -3.92 0.10
C GLU A 36 -20.21 -3.77 -1.42
N SER A 37 -19.17 -3.26 -2.09
CA SER A 37 -19.26 -2.97 -3.51
C SER A 37 -18.49 -3.97 -4.37
N SER A 38 -19.12 -4.44 -5.45
CA SER A 38 -18.46 -5.19 -6.54
C SER A 38 -17.59 -4.30 -7.46
N ALA A 39 -17.46 -3.00 -7.15
CA ALA A 39 -16.73 -2.04 -7.97
C ALA A 39 -15.20 -2.25 -7.93
N PHE A 40 -14.69 -3.02 -6.97
CA PHE A 40 -13.27 -3.30 -6.85
C PHE A 40 -12.94 -4.70 -7.39
N PRO A 41 -11.90 -4.82 -8.25
CA PRO A 41 -11.51 -6.11 -8.79
C PRO A 41 -11.05 -7.05 -7.67
N GLN A 42 -11.50 -8.27 -7.72
CA GLN A 42 -11.03 -9.34 -6.84
C GLN A 42 -9.59 -9.71 -7.21
N CYS A 43 -8.83 -10.19 -6.22
CA CYS A 43 -7.46 -10.63 -6.45
C CYS A 43 -7.44 -11.82 -7.44
N PRO A 44 -6.74 -11.70 -8.59
CA PRO A 44 -6.70 -12.79 -9.57
C PRO A 44 -6.07 -14.07 -9.00
N LEU A 45 -5.10 -13.95 -8.09
CA LEU A 45 -4.51 -15.12 -7.44
C LEU A 45 -5.57 -15.87 -6.63
N ARG A 46 -6.41 -15.16 -5.89
CA ARG A 46 -7.49 -15.77 -5.12
C ARG A 46 -8.55 -16.42 -6.00
N LEU A 47 -8.89 -15.79 -7.14
CA LEU A 47 -9.85 -16.36 -8.09
C LEU A 47 -9.36 -17.68 -8.71
N VAL A 48 -8.05 -17.82 -8.96
CA VAL A 48 -7.47 -18.98 -9.62
C VAL A 48 -7.07 -20.07 -8.63
N THR A 49 -6.50 -19.69 -7.47
CA THR A 49 -5.89 -20.64 -6.53
C THR A 49 -6.63 -20.78 -5.20
N GLY A 50 -7.56 -19.89 -4.90
CA GLY A 50 -8.20 -19.81 -3.58
C GLY A 50 -7.27 -19.26 -2.46
N VAL A 51 -6.01 -18.92 -2.79
CA VAL A 51 -5.00 -18.46 -1.82
C VAL A 51 -5.03 -16.94 -1.69
N ASP A 52 -5.06 -16.44 -0.46
CA ASP A 52 -4.94 -15.01 -0.17
C ASP A 52 -3.47 -14.56 -0.34
N CYS A 53 -3.22 -13.63 -1.24
CA CYS A 53 -1.89 -13.01 -1.38
C CYS A 53 -1.62 -11.99 -0.26
N ALA A 54 -0.36 -11.55 -0.13
CA ALA A 54 0.04 -10.54 0.86
C ALA A 54 -0.72 -9.20 0.74
N MET A 55 -1.24 -8.88 -0.44
CA MET A 55 -2.01 -7.65 -0.70
C MET A 55 -3.52 -7.82 -0.60
N CYS A 56 -4.03 -9.06 -0.43
CA CYS A 56 -5.46 -9.31 -0.28
C CYS A 56 -6.02 -8.55 0.93
N GLY A 57 -7.13 -7.84 0.73
CA GLY A 57 -7.69 -6.92 1.73
C GLY A 57 -6.96 -5.57 1.85
N GLY A 58 -5.99 -5.28 0.99
CA GLY A 58 -5.25 -4.01 1.02
C GLY A 58 -6.14 -2.78 0.82
N LEU A 59 -7.09 -2.84 -0.11
CA LEU A 59 -8.06 -1.76 -0.33
C LEU A 59 -9.00 -1.59 0.87
N ARG A 60 -9.42 -2.69 1.52
CA ARG A 60 -10.24 -2.66 2.73
C ARG A 60 -9.46 -2.07 3.90
N ALA A 61 -8.18 -2.45 4.06
CA ALA A 61 -7.29 -1.86 5.05
C ALA A 61 -7.09 -0.36 4.81
N THR A 62 -6.91 0.06 3.56
CA THR A 62 -6.79 1.47 3.19
C THR A 62 -8.08 2.24 3.50
N HIS A 63 -9.25 1.69 3.16
CA HIS A 63 -10.54 2.28 3.51
C HIS A 63 -10.68 2.47 5.03
N ALA A 64 -10.37 1.43 5.81
CA ALA A 64 -10.41 1.50 7.27
C ALA A 64 -9.42 2.53 7.84
N LEU A 65 -8.19 2.64 7.28
CA LEU A 65 -7.21 3.67 7.65
C LEU A 65 -7.73 5.07 7.37
N LEU A 66 -8.32 5.30 6.20
CA LEU A 66 -8.90 6.61 5.82
C LEU A 66 -10.09 6.96 6.73
N GLY A 67 -10.86 5.98 7.20
CA GLY A 67 -11.90 6.13 8.21
C GLY A 67 -11.40 6.23 9.65
N GLY A 68 -10.07 6.21 9.90
CA GLY A 68 -9.48 6.29 11.24
C GLY A 68 -9.58 5.00 12.06
N ASN A 69 -10.05 3.90 11.50
CA ASN A 69 -10.20 2.62 12.19
C ASN A 69 -8.96 1.73 12.01
N ILE A 70 -7.92 2.00 12.81
CA ILE A 70 -6.63 1.29 12.73
C ILE A 70 -6.80 -0.20 13.06
N ILE A 71 -7.65 -0.54 14.03
CA ILE A 71 -7.86 -1.94 14.44
C ILE A 71 -8.44 -2.75 13.28
N GLN A 72 -9.45 -2.21 12.61
CA GLN A 72 -10.04 -2.85 11.43
C GLN A 72 -9.03 -2.93 10.27
N ALA A 73 -8.24 -1.88 10.05
CA ALA A 73 -7.20 -1.89 9.02
C ALA A 73 -6.16 -3.00 9.25
N VAL A 74 -5.68 -3.18 10.48
CA VAL A 74 -4.76 -4.25 10.87
C VAL A 74 -5.36 -5.64 10.63
N ARG A 75 -6.64 -5.83 10.98
CA ARG A 75 -7.36 -7.10 10.72
C ARG A 75 -7.47 -7.41 9.24
N GLN A 76 -7.70 -6.40 8.41
CA GLN A 76 -7.81 -6.57 6.96
C GLN A 76 -6.45 -6.83 6.30
N ASN A 77 -5.42 -6.05 6.65
CA ASN A 77 -4.07 -6.26 6.14
C ASN A 77 -3.02 -5.52 6.98
N LEU A 78 -2.37 -6.25 7.89
CA LEU A 78 -1.30 -5.72 8.73
C LEU A 78 -0.12 -5.16 7.90
N LEU A 79 0.23 -5.84 6.79
CA LEU A 79 1.37 -5.43 5.95
C LEU A 79 1.14 -4.04 5.35
N VAL A 80 -0.07 -3.77 4.87
CA VAL A 80 -0.45 -2.46 4.33
C VAL A 80 -0.34 -1.38 5.41
N VAL A 81 -0.82 -1.65 6.62
CA VAL A 81 -0.75 -0.69 7.74
C VAL A 81 0.70 -0.36 8.10
N LEU A 82 1.57 -1.37 8.16
CA LEU A 82 3.00 -1.17 8.46
C LEU A 82 3.75 -0.44 7.35
N LEU A 83 3.38 -0.66 6.09
CA LEU A 83 4.03 -0.05 4.94
C LEU A 83 3.46 1.34 4.58
N ALA A 84 2.27 1.69 5.07
CA ALA A 84 1.63 2.97 4.76
C ALA A 84 2.53 4.19 5.09
N PRO A 85 3.15 4.32 6.27
CA PRO A 85 4.00 5.47 6.57
C PRO A 85 5.25 5.52 5.65
N LEU A 86 5.80 4.36 5.29
CA LEU A 86 6.92 4.28 4.35
C LEU A 86 6.49 4.72 2.94
N ALA A 87 5.32 4.28 2.48
CA ALA A 87 4.76 4.68 1.19
C ALA A 87 4.50 6.19 1.14
N ILE A 88 3.90 6.76 2.18
CA ILE A 88 3.67 8.21 2.30
C ILE A 88 5.01 8.97 2.24
N TYR A 89 6.01 8.51 2.98
CA TYR A 89 7.33 9.15 3.00
C TYR A 89 8.02 9.09 1.63
N THR A 90 7.97 7.95 0.93
CA THR A 90 8.58 7.82 -0.41
C THR A 90 7.89 8.71 -1.45
N VAL A 91 6.56 8.83 -1.37
CA VAL A 91 5.80 9.77 -2.21
C VAL A 91 6.18 11.21 -1.88
N ALA A 92 6.27 11.58 -0.60
CA ALA A 92 6.69 12.91 -0.17
C ALA A 92 8.10 13.25 -0.65
N GLN A 93 9.06 12.30 -0.55
CA GLN A 93 10.41 12.47 -1.10
C GLN A 93 10.40 12.69 -2.61
N TRP A 94 9.62 11.88 -3.33
CA TRP A 94 9.52 12.01 -4.78
C TRP A 94 8.94 13.38 -5.19
N VAL A 95 7.86 13.81 -4.55
CA VAL A 95 7.26 15.13 -4.79
C VAL A 95 8.25 16.24 -4.45
N ALA A 96 8.86 16.22 -3.25
CA ALA A 96 9.82 17.22 -2.81
C ALA A 96 10.98 17.38 -3.80
N ALA A 97 11.50 16.27 -4.33
CA ALA A 97 12.56 16.28 -5.34
C ALA A 97 12.15 17.01 -6.63
N GLN A 98 10.87 16.90 -7.05
CA GLN A 98 10.36 17.63 -8.22
C GLN A 98 10.27 19.15 -8.01
N TRP A 99 10.25 19.57 -6.74
CA TRP A 99 10.24 20.99 -6.35
C TRP A 99 11.62 21.50 -5.91
N GLY A 100 12.67 20.67 -6.07
CA GLY A 100 14.05 21.03 -5.71
C GLY A 100 14.34 20.94 -4.21
N VAL A 101 13.42 20.42 -3.41
CA VAL A 101 13.62 20.15 -1.98
C VAL A 101 14.18 18.75 -1.80
N ARG A 102 15.28 18.62 -1.05
CA ARG A 102 15.91 17.34 -0.74
C ARG A 102 15.50 16.89 0.65
N LEU A 103 14.66 15.86 0.72
CA LEU A 103 14.41 15.16 1.96
C LEU A 103 15.49 14.08 2.19
N PRO A 104 15.77 13.72 3.44
CA PRO A 104 16.74 12.67 3.75
C PRO A 104 16.39 11.38 3.01
N GLY A 105 17.37 10.79 2.31
CA GLY A 105 17.18 9.53 1.60
C GLY A 105 16.99 8.39 2.59
N LEU A 106 16.04 7.49 2.30
CA LEU A 106 15.95 6.24 3.04
C LEU A 106 17.19 5.39 2.71
N PRO A 107 17.91 4.88 3.71
CA PRO A 107 19.06 4.00 3.48
C PRO A 107 18.59 2.60 3.06
N VAL A 108 17.95 2.52 1.88
CA VAL A 108 17.46 1.23 1.37
C VAL A 108 18.65 0.37 0.97
N ARG A 109 18.97 -0.62 1.79
CA ARG A 109 19.98 -1.63 1.51
C ARG A 109 19.35 -2.84 0.82
N ARG A 110 20.11 -3.49 -0.05
CA ARG A 110 19.65 -4.65 -0.81
C ARG A 110 19.04 -5.75 0.09
N TRP A 111 19.63 -5.99 1.26
CA TRP A 111 19.11 -6.96 2.21
C TRP A 111 17.73 -6.59 2.78
N MET A 112 17.41 -5.29 2.89
CA MET A 112 16.08 -4.83 3.35
C MET A 112 15.00 -5.21 2.33
N VAL A 113 15.31 -5.11 1.03
CA VAL A 113 14.38 -5.54 -0.04
C VAL A 113 14.12 -7.04 0.05
N TRP A 114 15.18 -7.84 0.20
CA TRP A 114 15.04 -9.29 0.37
C TRP A 114 14.30 -9.65 1.67
N GLY A 115 14.58 -8.93 2.76
CA GLY A 115 13.85 -9.07 4.02
C GLY A 115 12.36 -8.77 3.89
N LEU A 116 12.00 -7.70 3.17
CA LEU A 116 10.61 -7.35 2.91
C LEU A 116 9.90 -8.40 2.04
N LEU A 117 10.58 -8.92 1.00
CA LEU A 117 10.04 -9.99 0.18
C LEU A 117 9.83 -11.27 1.01
N ALA A 118 10.80 -11.66 1.81
CA ALA A 118 10.67 -12.80 2.71
C ALA A 118 9.53 -12.62 3.71
N ALA A 119 9.39 -11.42 4.29
CA ALA A 119 8.29 -11.10 5.19
C ALA A 119 6.92 -11.16 4.49
N ALA A 120 6.82 -10.68 3.25
CA ALA A 120 5.58 -10.76 2.47
C ALA A 120 5.21 -12.22 2.14
N VAL A 121 6.20 -13.06 1.80
CA VAL A 121 5.96 -14.49 1.58
C VAL A 121 5.55 -15.19 2.87
N ALA A 122 6.26 -14.96 3.98
CA ALA A 122 5.92 -15.51 5.28
C ALA A 122 4.51 -15.09 5.73
N TYR A 123 4.17 -13.81 5.54
CA TYR A 123 2.84 -13.29 5.83
C TYR A 123 1.75 -13.98 5.00
N THR A 124 2.00 -14.19 3.70
CA THR A 124 1.09 -14.95 2.82
C THR A 124 0.89 -16.37 3.34
N VAL A 125 1.96 -17.07 3.71
CA VAL A 125 1.90 -18.43 4.22
C VAL A 125 1.11 -18.49 5.52
N VAL A 126 1.46 -17.67 6.52
CA VAL A 126 0.78 -17.64 7.83
C VAL A 126 -0.70 -17.36 7.68
N ARG A 127 -1.06 -16.44 6.78
CA ARG A 127 -2.45 -16.07 6.52
C ARG A 127 -3.28 -17.23 5.95
N ASN A 128 -2.67 -18.10 5.16
CA ASN A 128 -3.35 -19.23 4.52
C ASN A 128 -3.29 -20.54 5.32
N LEU A 129 -2.49 -20.60 6.39
CA LEU A 129 -2.37 -21.83 7.21
C LEU A 129 -3.59 -22.11 8.11
N GLY A 130 -4.49 -21.12 8.29
CA GLY A 130 -5.69 -21.27 9.14
C GLY A 130 -5.40 -21.52 10.63
N VAL A 131 -4.14 -21.38 11.07
CA VAL A 131 -3.69 -21.60 12.45
C VAL A 131 -3.12 -20.31 13.06
N GLY A 132 -3.24 -20.15 14.36
CA GLY A 132 -2.74 -18.99 15.08
C GLY A 132 -3.49 -17.69 14.73
N PRO A 133 -2.80 -16.59 14.41
CA PRO A 133 -3.43 -15.33 14.03
C PRO A 133 -4.05 -15.35 12.61
N GLY A 134 -3.89 -16.45 11.85
CA GLY A 134 -4.42 -16.61 10.50
C GLY A 134 -5.90 -16.28 10.37
N PRO A 135 -6.80 -16.85 11.20
CA PRO A 135 -8.24 -16.55 11.15
C PRO A 135 -8.60 -15.08 11.41
N TRP A 136 -7.79 -14.38 12.22
CA TRP A 136 -7.98 -12.96 12.52
C TRP A 136 -7.52 -12.03 11.39
N LEU A 137 -6.60 -12.51 10.56
CA LEU A 137 -6.01 -11.81 9.41
C LEU A 137 -6.65 -12.25 8.09
N HIS A 138 -7.62 -13.17 8.15
CA HIS A 138 -8.33 -13.61 6.96
C HIS A 138 -9.24 -12.47 6.47
N SER A 139 -9.07 -12.09 5.22
CA SER A 139 -10.02 -11.14 4.63
C SER A 139 -11.32 -11.90 4.40
N ASP A 140 -12.27 -11.77 5.33
CA ASP A 140 -13.61 -12.27 5.12
C ASP A 140 -14.13 -11.70 3.81
N SER A 141 -14.19 -12.57 2.84
CA SER A 141 -14.75 -12.27 1.55
C SER A 141 -16.20 -12.72 1.60
N PHE A 142 -17.04 -11.76 1.46
CA PHE A 142 -18.39 -12.01 1.02
C PHE A 142 -18.40 -12.18 -0.49
#